data_23a00e8cf9b00f55a6c1bedd69fd56a2
#
_entry.id   23a00e8cf9b00f55a6c1bedd69fd56a2
#
_cell.length_a   1.000
_cell.length_b   1.000
_cell.length_c   1.000
_cell.angle_alpha   90.00
_cell.angle_beta   90.00
_cell.angle_gamma   90.00
#
_symmetry.space_group_name_H-M   'P 1'
#
loop_
_entity.id
_entity.type
_entity.pdbx_description
1 polymer ?
#
loop_
_entity_poly.entity_id
_entity_poly.type
_entity_poly.pdbx_seq_one_letter_code
_entity_poly.pdbx_strand_id
1 'polypeptide(L)'
;GPLEALFTLEEETSMGGALNLAEDWLEGSLLLNLDSEDRGQVYIGCAGGADVEVDAQLPSAAAGDHERVIEIALTGLKGGHSGADIHKPLGNANRLLVRVLRSLEAFDARLISYHGGTLRNAIPREAFAQVALPADEVDAAMVTIAGLETILLRELGSGDSGLKVSAQRLTEIPDAEPLTLDASVMLLAALHAAPCGVERMSADVPGVVETSNNLGVLSLENGRLHLCALVRSLHDSAVMAMADRFQALFGLIGARVKVENGYPGWAPNPNGELLA
;
A
#
# COMPACT_ATOMS: atom_id res chain seq x y z
N GLY A 1 -39.31 23.61 4.37
CA GLY A 1 -38.43 24.46 3.58
C GLY A 1 -38.31 23.94 2.15
N PRO A 2 -37.72 24.67 1.20
CA PRO A 2 -37.45 24.19 -0.14
C PRO A 2 -36.49 23.01 -0.11
N LEU A 3 -36.68 22.06 -1.04
CA LEU A 3 -35.80 20.91 -1.25
C LEU A 3 -35.18 21.01 -2.62
N GLU A 4 -33.90 20.73 -2.69
CA GLU A 4 -33.15 20.61 -3.93
C GLU A 4 -32.73 19.13 -4.08
N ALA A 5 -32.82 18.60 -5.28
CA ALA A 5 -32.39 17.24 -5.58
C ALA A 5 -31.19 17.30 -6.52
N LEU A 6 -30.06 16.78 -6.05
CA LEU A 6 -28.84 16.68 -6.84
C LEU A 6 -28.64 15.23 -7.31
N PHE A 7 -28.41 15.05 -8.61
CA PHE A 7 -28.03 13.79 -9.21
C PHE A 7 -26.68 13.98 -9.90
N THR A 8 -25.71 13.18 -9.52
CA THR A 8 -24.36 13.21 -10.13
C THR A 8 -24.15 12.01 -11.05
N LEU A 9 -23.18 12.10 -11.94
CA LEU A 9 -22.76 11.05 -12.86
C LEU A 9 -21.38 10.53 -12.46
N GLU A 10 -21.07 9.29 -12.85
CA GLU A 10 -19.75 8.68 -12.73
C GLU A 10 -19.23 8.56 -11.28
N GLU A 11 -20.09 8.36 -10.29
CA GLU A 11 -19.69 8.20 -8.88
C GLU A 11 -18.71 7.03 -8.73
N GLU A 12 -19.02 5.87 -9.32
CA GLU A 12 -18.27 4.61 -9.23
C GLU A 12 -16.92 4.60 -10.00
N THR A 13 -16.68 5.60 -10.83
CA THR A 13 -15.48 5.62 -11.69
C THR A 13 -14.58 6.82 -11.42
N SER A 14 -15.04 8.02 -11.69
CA SER A 14 -14.22 9.24 -11.63
C SER A 14 -14.74 10.28 -10.64
N MET A 15 -15.94 10.11 -10.11
CA MET A 15 -16.70 11.13 -9.37
C MET A 15 -16.85 12.44 -10.19
N GLY A 16 -16.79 12.33 -11.52
CA GLY A 16 -16.74 13.49 -12.43
C GLY A 16 -17.89 14.47 -12.23
N GLY A 17 -19.10 13.97 -11.98
CA GLY A 17 -20.27 14.81 -11.70
C GLY A 17 -20.15 15.62 -10.41
N ALA A 18 -19.58 15.04 -9.35
CA ALA A 18 -19.39 15.73 -8.08
C ALA A 18 -18.22 16.73 -8.13
N LEU A 19 -17.09 16.32 -8.72
CA LEU A 19 -15.88 17.16 -8.81
C LEU A 19 -16.03 18.39 -9.71
N ASN A 20 -16.95 18.33 -10.67
CA ASN A 20 -17.23 19.45 -11.59
C ASN A 20 -18.53 20.21 -11.27
N LEU A 21 -19.09 20.02 -10.06
CA LEU A 21 -20.24 20.78 -9.61
C LEU A 21 -19.86 22.27 -9.47
N ALA A 22 -20.65 23.16 -10.05
CA ALA A 22 -20.43 24.59 -9.90
C ALA A 22 -20.77 25.05 -8.47
N GLU A 23 -20.01 26.00 -7.93
CA GLU A 23 -20.12 26.46 -6.52
C GLU A 23 -21.50 27.05 -6.17
N ASP A 24 -22.22 27.57 -7.15
CA ASP A 24 -23.52 28.26 -7.01
C ASP A 24 -24.73 27.43 -7.42
N TRP A 25 -24.56 26.13 -7.68
CA TRP A 25 -25.66 25.26 -8.13
C TRP A 25 -26.67 24.94 -7.05
N LEU A 26 -26.24 24.90 -5.79
CA LEU A 26 -27.07 24.56 -4.64
C LEU A 26 -27.19 25.77 -3.70
N GLU A 27 -28.41 26.03 -3.23
CA GLU A 27 -28.70 27.08 -2.25
C GLU A 27 -28.82 26.48 -0.83
N GLY A 28 -29.02 25.18 -0.71
CA GLY A 28 -29.19 24.46 0.55
C GLY A 28 -27.93 24.48 1.43
N SER A 29 -28.09 24.68 2.74
CA SER A 29 -27.02 24.62 3.74
C SER A 29 -26.88 23.26 4.41
N LEU A 30 -27.84 22.36 4.21
CA LEU A 30 -27.87 21.01 4.78
C LEU A 30 -27.92 20.00 3.63
N LEU A 31 -26.97 19.06 3.62
CA LEU A 31 -26.87 18.00 2.62
C LEU A 31 -27.18 16.64 3.24
N LEU A 32 -28.10 15.91 2.61
CA LEU A 32 -28.38 14.49 2.89
C LEU A 32 -27.95 13.66 1.69
N ASN A 33 -26.83 12.94 1.81
CA ASN A 33 -26.43 11.96 0.82
C ASN A 33 -27.21 10.67 1.06
N LEU A 34 -28.02 10.25 0.07
CA LEU A 34 -28.88 9.05 0.14
C LEU A 34 -28.23 7.81 -0.49
N ASP A 35 -27.04 7.97 -1.04
CA ASP A 35 -26.28 6.90 -1.67
C ASP A 35 -25.48 6.13 -0.61
N SER A 36 -26.19 5.30 0.16
CA SER A 36 -25.62 4.44 1.20
C SER A 36 -26.25 3.06 1.14
N GLU A 37 -25.41 2.02 1.20
CA GLU A 37 -25.83 0.62 1.17
C GLU A 37 -26.33 0.09 2.53
N ASP A 38 -25.95 0.73 3.63
CA ASP A 38 -26.20 0.25 4.99
C ASP A 38 -27.53 0.76 5.55
N ARG A 39 -28.49 -0.14 5.73
CA ARG A 39 -29.78 0.22 6.30
C ARG A 39 -29.68 0.62 7.77
N GLY A 40 -30.30 1.76 8.10
CA GLY A 40 -30.42 2.23 9.48
C GLY A 40 -29.13 2.84 10.04
N GLN A 41 -28.17 3.13 9.19
CA GLN A 41 -26.95 3.87 9.53
C GLN A 41 -26.97 5.26 8.93
N VAL A 42 -26.39 6.21 9.65
CA VAL A 42 -26.18 7.57 9.19
C VAL A 42 -24.69 7.87 9.31
N TYR A 43 -24.07 8.18 8.19
CA TYR A 43 -22.65 8.57 8.14
C TYR A 43 -22.54 10.07 8.36
N ILE A 44 -21.70 10.46 9.32
CA ILE A 44 -21.50 11.86 9.72
C ILE A 44 -20.10 12.37 9.38
N GLY A 45 -19.34 11.59 8.62
CA GLY A 45 -18.01 11.91 8.15
C GLY A 45 -17.52 10.88 7.16
N CYS A 46 -16.54 11.27 6.36
CA CYS A 46 -15.89 10.41 5.38
C CYS A 46 -14.41 10.76 5.28
N ALA A 47 -13.55 9.77 5.19
CA ALA A 47 -12.15 10.02 4.94
C ALA A 47 -11.95 10.48 3.49
N GLY A 48 -11.23 11.57 3.34
CA GLY A 48 -10.61 11.93 2.07
C GLY A 48 -9.40 11.05 1.78
N GLY A 49 -8.75 11.27 0.66
CA GLY A 49 -7.55 10.52 0.32
C GLY A 49 -6.81 11.07 -0.87
N ALA A 50 -5.64 10.50 -1.12
CA ALA A 50 -4.84 10.76 -2.31
C ALA A 50 -3.95 9.55 -2.62
N ASP A 51 -3.65 9.39 -3.90
CA ASP A 51 -2.65 8.44 -4.37
C ASP A 51 -1.27 9.07 -4.23
N VAL A 52 -0.35 8.30 -3.68
CA VAL A 52 1.07 8.64 -3.65
C VAL A 52 1.79 7.69 -4.59
N GLU A 53 2.20 8.23 -5.74
CA GLU A 53 2.90 7.52 -6.79
C GLU A 53 4.41 7.74 -6.65
N VAL A 54 5.16 6.65 -6.56
CA VAL A 54 6.62 6.67 -6.45
C VAL A 54 7.23 5.96 -7.64
N ASP A 55 8.03 6.67 -8.42
CA ASP A 55 8.73 6.13 -9.58
C ASP A 55 10.25 6.37 -9.46
N ALA A 56 11.05 5.35 -9.79
CA ALA A 56 12.49 5.47 -9.87
C ALA A 56 13.06 4.55 -10.95
N GLN A 57 14.19 4.96 -11.54
CA GLN A 57 15.07 4.07 -12.28
C GLN A 57 16.29 3.81 -11.41
N LEU A 58 16.45 2.59 -10.95
CA LEU A 58 17.51 2.18 -10.04
C LEU A 58 18.67 1.51 -10.80
N PRO A 59 19.90 1.67 -10.33
CA PRO A 59 21.06 1.08 -11.00
C PRO A 59 21.06 -0.44 -10.90
N SER A 60 21.30 -1.08 -12.03
CA SER A 60 21.40 -2.52 -12.20
C SER A 60 22.80 -2.92 -12.69
N ALA A 61 23.16 -4.17 -12.49
CA ALA A 61 24.39 -4.76 -12.99
C ALA A 61 24.16 -6.25 -13.28
N ALA A 62 24.77 -6.76 -14.34
CA ALA A 62 24.65 -8.16 -14.75
C ALA A 62 24.92 -9.13 -13.57
N ALA A 63 24.19 -10.24 -13.54
CA ALA A 63 24.48 -11.32 -12.62
C ALA A 63 25.84 -11.96 -12.89
N GLY A 64 26.59 -12.26 -11.84
CA GLY A 64 27.85 -12.97 -11.94
C GLY A 64 27.64 -14.48 -12.16
N ASP A 65 28.62 -15.16 -12.78
CA ASP A 65 28.58 -16.62 -13.01
C ASP A 65 28.44 -17.44 -11.71
N HIS A 66 28.85 -16.84 -10.57
CA HIS A 66 28.75 -17.43 -9.24
C HIS A 66 27.39 -17.21 -8.57
N GLU A 67 26.52 -16.38 -9.12
CA GLU A 67 25.19 -16.11 -8.57
C GLU A 67 24.16 -17.12 -9.09
N ARG A 68 23.13 -17.35 -8.30
CA ARG A 68 21.94 -18.12 -8.63
C ARG A 68 20.71 -17.32 -8.31
N VAL A 69 19.64 -17.60 -9.01
CA VAL A 69 18.37 -16.89 -8.83
C VAL A 69 17.39 -17.77 -8.07
N ILE A 70 16.76 -17.18 -7.07
CA ILE A 70 15.61 -17.75 -6.40
C ILE A 70 14.39 -16.86 -6.61
N GLU A 71 13.24 -17.50 -6.79
CA GLU A 71 11.94 -16.86 -6.77
C GLU A 71 11.28 -17.07 -5.42
N ILE A 72 10.71 -16.01 -4.86
CA ILE A 72 10.05 -16.01 -3.56
C ILE A 72 8.61 -15.58 -3.77
N ALA A 73 7.68 -16.38 -3.26
CA ALA A 73 6.25 -16.10 -3.31
C ALA A 73 5.69 -16.02 -1.89
N LEU A 74 5.00 -14.94 -1.60
CA LEU A 74 4.19 -14.75 -0.40
C LEU A 74 2.73 -14.71 -0.82
N THR A 75 1.92 -15.66 -0.33
CA THR A 75 0.55 -15.88 -0.76
C THR A 75 -0.36 -16.26 0.42
N GLY A 76 -1.66 -16.41 0.16
CA GLY A 76 -2.61 -16.97 1.13
C GLY A 76 -3.16 -15.98 2.16
N LEU A 77 -2.84 -14.68 2.04
CA LEU A 77 -3.46 -13.65 2.86
C LEU A 77 -4.90 -13.38 2.41
N LYS A 78 -5.74 -12.93 3.34
CA LYS A 78 -7.15 -12.62 3.08
C LYS A 78 -7.33 -11.39 2.21
N GLY A 79 -6.46 -10.38 2.40
CA GLY A 79 -6.66 -9.06 1.82
C GLY A 79 -7.89 -8.36 2.42
N GLY A 80 -8.30 -7.25 1.80
CA GLY A 80 -9.45 -6.47 2.22
C GLY A 80 -9.48 -5.11 1.56
N HIS A 81 -10.48 -4.29 1.89
CA HIS A 81 -10.58 -2.92 1.42
C HIS A 81 -9.66 -2.01 2.25
N SER A 82 -8.84 -1.18 1.60
CA SER A 82 -7.84 -0.32 2.26
C SER A 82 -8.43 0.76 3.17
N GLY A 83 -9.70 1.04 3.09
CA GLY A 83 -10.42 1.93 4.02
C GLY A 83 -11.16 1.13 5.09
N ALA A 84 -12.12 0.29 4.70
CA ALA A 84 -13.01 -0.42 5.61
C ALA A 84 -12.31 -1.49 6.46
N ASP A 85 -11.24 -2.10 5.96
CA ASP A 85 -10.57 -3.23 6.63
C ASP A 85 -9.17 -2.89 7.17
N ILE A 86 -8.66 -1.68 6.94
CA ILE A 86 -7.27 -1.30 7.28
C ILE A 86 -6.97 -1.40 8.78
N HIS A 87 -8.00 -1.28 9.63
CA HIS A 87 -7.88 -1.41 11.08
C HIS A 87 -7.87 -2.86 11.58
N LYS A 88 -8.22 -3.81 10.71
CA LYS A 88 -8.25 -5.23 11.05
C LYS A 88 -6.83 -5.80 11.06
N PRO A 89 -6.57 -6.86 11.83
CA PRO A 89 -5.25 -7.48 11.91
C PRO A 89 -4.95 -8.32 10.66
N LEU A 90 -4.96 -7.68 9.50
CA LEU A 90 -4.70 -8.29 8.19
C LEU A 90 -3.26 -8.01 7.75
N GLY A 91 -2.63 -8.99 7.12
CA GLY A 91 -1.32 -8.85 6.50
C GLY A 91 -1.41 -8.06 5.19
N ASN A 92 -0.44 -7.16 4.97
CA ASN A 92 -0.20 -6.56 3.66
C ASN A 92 0.98 -7.30 3.02
N ALA A 93 0.75 -7.99 1.89
CA ALA A 93 1.74 -8.84 1.25
C ALA A 93 3.02 -8.07 0.87
N ASN A 94 2.89 -6.82 0.39
CA ASN A 94 4.04 -6.00 0.04
C ASN A 94 4.93 -5.75 1.26
N ARG A 95 4.34 -5.36 2.38
CA ARG A 95 5.08 -5.12 3.63
C ARG A 95 5.77 -6.38 4.16
N LEU A 96 5.07 -7.51 4.09
CA LEU A 96 5.59 -8.78 4.62
C LEU A 96 6.69 -9.36 3.73
N LEU A 97 6.55 -9.32 2.40
CA LEU A 97 7.59 -9.79 1.49
C LEU A 97 8.85 -8.91 1.56
N VAL A 98 8.70 -7.59 1.69
CA VAL A 98 9.85 -6.69 1.93
C VAL A 98 10.61 -7.10 3.19
N ARG A 99 9.90 -7.49 4.27
CA ARG A 99 10.55 -7.98 5.49
C ARG A 99 11.32 -9.29 5.26
N VAL A 100 10.79 -10.21 4.43
CA VAL A 100 11.48 -11.44 4.03
C VAL A 100 12.73 -11.09 3.23
N LEU A 101 12.62 -10.21 2.23
CA LEU A 101 13.74 -9.80 1.39
C LEU A 101 14.86 -9.12 2.19
N ARG A 102 14.51 -8.31 3.19
CA ARG A 102 15.49 -7.69 4.08
C ARG A 102 16.34 -8.68 4.86
N SER A 103 15.80 -9.85 5.20
CA SER A 103 16.58 -10.89 5.86
C SER A 103 17.64 -11.51 4.95
N LEU A 104 17.49 -11.33 3.64
CA LEU A 104 18.41 -11.85 2.65
C LEU A 104 19.59 -10.88 2.36
N GLU A 105 19.57 -9.69 2.93
CA GLU A 105 20.70 -8.74 2.85
C GLU A 105 21.99 -9.36 3.45
N ALA A 106 21.85 -10.24 4.45
CA ALA A 106 22.98 -10.96 5.06
C ALA A 106 23.68 -11.95 4.10
N PHE A 107 23.05 -12.25 2.96
CA PHE A 107 23.53 -13.18 1.93
C PHE A 107 23.86 -12.44 0.63
N ASP A 108 24.08 -11.12 0.69
CA ASP A 108 24.36 -10.26 -0.48
C ASP A 108 23.32 -10.40 -1.61
N ALA A 109 22.05 -10.65 -1.25
CA ALA A 109 20.97 -10.83 -2.21
C ALA A 109 20.65 -9.51 -2.94
N ARG A 110 20.58 -9.58 -4.28
CA ARG A 110 20.30 -8.47 -5.18
C ARG A 110 18.93 -8.66 -5.81
N LEU A 111 18.06 -7.65 -5.71
CA LEU A 111 16.69 -7.74 -6.23
C LEU A 111 16.67 -7.64 -7.76
N ILE A 112 15.98 -8.57 -8.43
CA ILE A 112 15.78 -8.59 -9.88
C ILE A 112 14.41 -8.02 -10.24
N SER A 113 13.36 -8.57 -9.61
CA SER A 113 11.99 -8.17 -9.86
C SER A 113 11.14 -8.22 -8.60
N TYR A 114 10.05 -7.48 -8.62
CA TYR A 114 9.05 -7.49 -7.56
C TYR A 114 7.66 -7.22 -8.15
N HIS A 115 6.65 -7.97 -7.71
CA HIS A 115 5.25 -7.75 -8.05
C HIS A 115 4.38 -8.00 -6.83
N GLY A 116 3.59 -7.03 -6.43
CA GLY A 116 2.66 -7.20 -5.34
C GLY A 116 1.50 -6.21 -5.36
N GLY A 117 0.30 -6.74 -5.24
CA GLY A 117 -0.93 -5.99 -5.34
C GLY A 117 -1.26 -5.54 -6.77
N THR A 118 -2.55 -5.33 -7.03
CA THR A 118 -3.07 -4.92 -8.35
C THR A 118 -3.96 -3.69 -8.28
N LEU A 119 -4.47 -3.36 -7.10
CA LEU A 119 -5.39 -2.26 -6.87
C LEU A 119 -4.93 -1.42 -5.66
N ARG A 120 -4.88 -0.11 -5.82
CA ARG A 120 -4.48 0.84 -4.76
C ARG A 120 -5.38 0.80 -3.52
N ASN A 121 -6.67 0.53 -3.72
CA ASN A 121 -7.68 0.48 -2.66
C ASN A 121 -7.89 -0.91 -2.05
N ALA A 122 -7.09 -1.91 -2.43
CA ALA A 122 -7.10 -3.25 -1.84
C ALA A 122 -5.83 -3.50 -1.02
N ILE A 123 -5.97 -4.17 0.12
CA ILE A 123 -4.82 -4.69 0.89
C ILE A 123 -4.26 -5.88 0.10
N PRO A 124 -3.00 -5.85 -0.36
CA PRO A 124 -2.41 -6.92 -1.17
C PRO A 124 -2.43 -8.27 -0.47
N ARG A 125 -2.90 -9.31 -1.17
CA ARG A 125 -3.00 -10.68 -0.65
C ARG A 125 -1.79 -11.55 -0.99
N GLU A 126 -1.03 -11.14 -2.00
CA GLU A 126 0.12 -11.87 -2.52
C GLU A 126 1.17 -10.91 -3.06
N ALA A 127 2.41 -11.34 -3.02
CA ALA A 127 3.54 -10.64 -3.60
C ALA A 127 4.63 -11.66 -3.98
N PHE A 128 5.38 -11.33 -5.02
CA PHE A 128 6.39 -12.18 -5.65
C PHE A 128 7.66 -11.36 -5.85
N ALA A 129 8.82 -12.01 -5.71
CA ALA A 129 10.10 -11.38 -5.99
C ALA A 129 11.10 -12.39 -6.51
N GLN A 130 12.04 -11.92 -7.33
CA GLN A 130 13.21 -12.69 -7.74
C GLN A 130 14.45 -11.99 -7.25
N VAL A 131 15.39 -12.76 -6.70
CA VAL A 131 16.68 -12.26 -6.23
C VAL A 131 17.82 -13.11 -6.74
N ALA A 132 18.94 -12.45 -7.07
CA ALA A 132 20.22 -13.09 -7.33
C ALA A 132 21.07 -13.07 -6.07
N LEU A 133 21.75 -14.16 -5.74
CA LEU A 133 22.65 -14.26 -4.60
C LEU A 133 23.76 -15.28 -4.87
N PRO A 134 24.89 -15.25 -4.14
CA PRO A 134 25.96 -16.23 -4.29
C PRO A 134 25.46 -17.67 -4.16
N ALA A 135 25.96 -18.55 -5.02
CA ALA A 135 25.48 -19.93 -5.13
C ALA A 135 25.63 -20.74 -3.81
N ASP A 136 26.65 -20.46 -3.03
CA ASP A 136 26.95 -21.08 -1.73
C ASP A 136 26.03 -20.58 -0.61
N GLU A 137 25.37 -19.44 -0.78
CA GLU A 137 24.44 -18.86 0.20
C GLU A 137 22.96 -19.28 -0.01
N VAL A 138 22.64 -19.89 -1.17
CA VAL A 138 21.26 -20.20 -1.52
C VAL A 138 20.56 -21.10 -0.50
N ASP A 139 21.23 -22.15 0.01
CA ASP A 139 20.62 -23.08 0.97
C ASP A 139 20.33 -22.39 2.31
N ALA A 140 21.25 -21.55 2.79
CA ALA A 140 21.07 -20.78 4.01
C ALA A 140 19.96 -19.74 3.87
N ALA A 141 19.88 -19.07 2.72
CA ALA A 141 18.80 -18.14 2.41
C ALA A 141 17.42 -18.84 2.41
N MET A 142 17.29 -20.01 1.78
CA MET A 142 16.03 -20.77 1.76
C MET A 142 15.60 -21.22 3.15
N VAL A 143 16.53 -21.64 4.01
CA VAL A 143 16.24 -21.95 5.42
C VAL A 143 15.75 -20.72 6.17
N THR A 144 16.37 -19.57 5.95
CA THR A 144 15.97 -18.30 6.56
C THR A 144 14.55 -17.90 6.15
N ILE A 145 14.21 -18.03 4.87
CA ILE A 145 12.84 -17.76 4.36
C ILE A 145 11.82 -18.66 5.04
N ALA A 146 12.08 -19.97 5.13
CA ALA A 146 11.18 -20.92 5.79
C ALA A 146 11.01 -20.62 7.29
N GLY A 147 12.07 -20.17 7.95
CA GLY A 147 12.01 -19.71 9.34
C GLY A 147 11.12 -18.49 9.53
N LEU A 148 11.18 -17.54 8.59
CA LEU A 148 10.34 -16.33 8.60
C LEU A 148 8.87 -16.64 8.38
N GLU A 149 8.50 -17.60 7.55
CA GLU A 149 7.09 -18.03 7.43
C GLU A 149 6.51 -18.37 8.80
N THR A 150 7.23 -19.16 9.59
CA THR A 150 6.79 -19.55 10.94
C THR A 150 6.61 -18.34 11.87
N ILE A 151 7.52 -17.36 11.79
CA ILE A 151 7.47 -16.14 12.59
C ILE A 151 6.25 -15.30 12.19
N LEU A 152 6.09 -15.07 10.89
CA LEU A 152 4.99 -14.25 10.34
C LEU A 152 3.61 -14.87 10.63
N LEU A 153 3.47 -16.19 10.51
CA LEU A 153 2.23 -16.90 10.88
C LEU A 153 1.87 -16.71 12.35
N ARG A 154 2.89 -16.73 13.23
CA ARG A 154 2.66 -16.48 14.66
C ARG A 154 2.24 -15.05 14.95
N GLU A 155 2.83 -14.06 14.26
CA GLU A 155 2.51 -12.65 14.44
C GLU A 155 1.11 -12.30 13.90
N LEU A 156 0.71 -12.87 12.78
CA LEU A 156 -0.61 -12.64 12.16
C LEU A 156 -1.73 -13.39 12.89
N GLY A 157 -1.40 -14.50 13.55
CA GLY A 157 -2.35 -15.31 14.33
C GLY A 157 -3.56 -15.76 13.49
N SER A 158 -4.77 -15.63 14.05
CA SER A 158 -6.02 -16.01 13.38
C SER A 158 -6.45 -15.01 12.30
N GLY A 159 -5.84 -13.83 12.25
CA GLY A 159 -6.13 -12.80 11.24
C GLY A 159 -5.88 -13.32 9.83
N ASP A 160 -4.69 -13.83 9.59
CA ASP A 160 -4.23 -14.32 8.29
C ASP A 160 -3.50 -15.67 8.38
N SER A 161 -4.17 -16.67 8.94
CA SER A 161 -3.61 -18.03 9.17
C SER A 161 -3.30 -18.80 7.87
N GLY A 162 -3.72 -18.29 6.72
CA GLY A 162 -3.47 -18.88 5.41
C GLY A 162 -2.13 -18.50 4.77
N LEU A 163 -1.35 -17.58 5.40
CA LEU A 163 -0.06 -17.14 4.87
C LEU A 163 0.83 -18.33 4.50
N LYS A 164 1.45 -18.24 3.33
CA LYS A 164 2.53 -19.12 2.87
C LYS A 164 3.65 -18.28 2.30
N VAL A 165 4.89 -18.64 2.65
CA VAL A 165 6.10 -18.08 2.05
C VAL A 165 6.89 -19.23 1.46
N SER A 166 7.04 -19.25 0.15
CA SER A 166 7.79 -20.28 -0.55
C SER A 166 8.96 -19.68 -1.32
N ALA A 167 10.02 -20.45 -1.46
CA ALA A 167 11.16 -20.11 -2.30
C ALA A 167 11.52 -21.28 -3.19
N GLN A 168 11.87 -21.00 -4.44
CA GLN A 168 12.34 -22.00 -5.39
C GLN A 168 13.54 -21.49 -6.18
N ARG A 169 14.48 -22.37 -6.48
CA ARG A 169 15.59 -22.06 -7.38
C ARG A 169 15.08 -22.01 -8.81
N LEU A 170 15.47 -21.00 -9.56
CA LEU A 170 15.24 -20.97 -11.00
C LEU A 170 16.39 -21.68 -11.71
N THR A 171 16.04 -22.49 -12.70
CA THR A 171 17.00 -23.17 -13.56
C THR A 171 17.57 -22.27 -14.64
N GLU A 172 16.78 -21.29 -15.06
CA GLU A 172 17.15 -20.28 -16.03
C GLU A 172 17.32 -18.93 -15.32
N ILE A 173 18.42 -18.23 -15.64
CA ILE A 173 18.63 -16.86 -15.16
C ILE A 173 17.74 -15.96 -16.02
N PRO A 174 16.89 -15.11 -15.41
CA PRO A 174 16.10 -14.14 -16.15
C PRO A 174 16.99 -13.20 -16.98
N ASP A 175 16.48 -12.73 -18.11
CA ASP A 175 17.18 -11.72 -18.93
C ASP A 175 17.33 -10.36 -18.21
N ALA A 176 16.49 -10.13 -17.18
CA ALA A 176 16.53 -8.89 -16.40
C ALA A 176 17.75 -8.87 -15.45
N GLU A 177 18.52 -7.78 -15.52
CA GLU A 177 19.66 -7.58 -14.63
C GLU A 177 19.21 -7.30 -13.19
N PRO A 178 19.84 -7.92 -12.18
CA PRO A 178 19.64 -7.54 -10.78
C PRO A 178 20.00 -6.09 -10.54
N LEU A 179 19.34 -5.43 -9.61
CA LEU A 179 19.83 -4.16 -9.06
C LEU A 179 21.25 -4.35 -8.52
N THR A 180 22.05 -3.29 -8.45
CA THR A 180 23.30 -3.33 -7.66
C THR A 180 22.98 -3.67 -6.20
N LEU A 181 23.95 -4.21 -5.45
CA LEU A 181 23.74 -4.54 -4.03
C LEU A 181 23.29 -3.31 -3.24
N ASP A 182 23.97 -2.18 -3.39
CA ASP A 182 23.62 -0.93 -2.71
C ASP A 182 22.19 -0.47 -3.06
N ALA A 183 21.80 -0.54 -4.33
CA ALA A 183 20.45 -0.17 -4.76
C ALA A 183 19.39 -1.10 -4.16
N SER A 184 19.66 -2.40 -4.08
CA SER A 184 18.76 -3.39 -3.43
C SER A 184 18.59 -3.09 -1.95
N VAL A 185 19.68 -2.88 -1.22
CA VAL A 185 19.65 -2.56 0.22
C VAL A 185 18.91 -1.25 0.48
N MET A 186 19.22 -0.18 -0.30
CA MET A 186 18.57 1.13 -0.14
C MET A 186 17.07 1.07 -0.46
N LEU A 187 16.68 0.39 -1.54
CA LEU A 187 15.27 0.22 -1.90
C LEU A 187 14.51 -0.55 -0.81
N LEU A 188 15.04 -1.70 -0.39
CA LEU A 188 14.40 -2.52 0.64
C LEU A 188 14.34 -1.78 1.99
N ALA A 189 15.34 -0.97 2.33
CA ALA A 189 15.30 -0.11 3.52
C ALA A 189 14.19 0.95 3.42
N ALA A 190 14.05 1.63 2.27
CA ALA A 190 13.00 2.62 2.05
C ALA A 190 11.61 1.96 2.12
N LEU A 191 11.40 0.84 1.42
CA LEU A 191 10.14 0.10 1.45
C LEU A 191 9.77 -0.41 2.86
N HIS A 192 10.77 -0.84 3.63
CA HIS A 192 10.56 -1.30 5.00
C HIS A 192 10.17 -0.17 5.97
N ALA A 193 10.75 1.02 5.77
CA ALA A 193 10.47 2.22 6.56
C ALA A 193 9.19 2.93 6.12
N ALA A 194 8.67 2.62 4.92
CA ALA A 194 7.45 3.23 4.40
C ALA A 194 6.26 2.96 5.34
N PRO A 195 5.48 4.00 5.65
CA PRO A 195 4.28 3.83 6.48
C PRO A 195 3.31 2.86 5.80
N CYS A 196 2.62 2.03 6.59
CA CYS A 196 1.58 1.11 6.09
C CYS A 196 0.64 0.69 7.22
N GLY A 197 -0.66 0.86 7.01
CA GLY A 197 -1.69 0.55 7.99
C GLY A 197 -2.26 1.81 8.66
N VAL A 198 -2.79 1.64 9.86
CA VAL A 198 -3.35 2.75 10.65
C VAL A 198 -2.23 3.59 11.24
N GLU A 199 -2.23 4.87 10.93
CA GLU A 199 -1.33 5.87 11.53
C GLU A 199 -1.94 6.45 12.80
N ARG A 200 -3.24 6.78 12.77
CA ARG A 200 -3.95 7.36 13.90
C ARG A 200 -5.43 6.97 13.92
N MET A 201 -5.95 6.73 15.11
CA MET A 201 -7.38 6.58 15.38
C MET A 201 -7.98 7.94 15.71
N SER A 202 -9.27 8.13 15.39
CA SER A 202 -9.98 9.36 15.76
C SER A 202 -10.05 9.51 17.28
N ALA A 203 -9.75 10.72 17.75
CA ALA A 203 -9.92 11.07 19.15
C ALA A 203 -11.39 11.35 19.51
N ASP A 204 -12.19 11.78 18.53
CA ASP A 204 -13.56 12.25 18.73
C ASP A 204 -14.59 11.14 18.57
N VAL A 205 -14.30 10.15 17.71
CA VAL A 205 -15.21 9.03 17.42
C VAL A 205 -14.49 7.70 17.68
N PRO A 206 -14.80 7.01 18.78
CA PRO A 206 -14.16 5.74 19.11
C PRO A 206 -14.34 4.67 18.02
N GLY A 207 -13.26 3.98 17.69
CA GLY A 207 -13.26 2.90 16.69
C GLY A 207 -13.10 3.37 15.23
N VAL A 208 -13.14 4.67 14.97
CA VAL A 208 -12.94 5.23 13.63
C VAL A 208 -11.46 5.49 13.38
N VAL A 209 -10.96 5.05 12.22
CA VAL A 209 -9.62 5.37 11.74
C VAL A 209 -9.61 6.82 11.26
N GLU A 210 -8.72 7.64 11.83
CA GLU A 210 -8.53 9.02 11.38
C GLU A 210 -7.61 9.07 10.16
N THR A 211 -6.42 8.47 10.27
CA THR A 211 -5.40 8.51 9.23
C THR A 211 -4.82 7.11 9.03
N SER A 212 -4.73 6.70 7.78
CA SER A 212 -4.13 5.42 7.38
C SER A 212 -3.53 5.49 6.00
N ASN A 213 -2.72 4.49 5.67
CA ASN A 213 -2.31 4.28 4.28
C ASN A 213 -2.19 2.79 3.95
N ASN A 214 -2.18 2.50 2.67
CA ASN A 214 -2.03 1.16 2.13
C ASN A 214 -0.95 1.15 1.04
N LEU A 215 0.06 0.31 1.18
CA LEU A 215 0.99 0.00 0.09
C LEU A 215 0.28 -0.94 -0.89
N GLY A 216 -0.49 -0.35 -1.83
CA GLY A 216 -1.45 -1.08 -2.65
C GLY A 216 -0.81 -1.81 -3.83
N VAL A 217 0.03 -1.13 -4.59
CA VAL A 217 0.72 -1.69 -5.76
C VAL A 217 2.21 -1.45 -5.62
N LEU A 218 3.00 -2.47 -5.86
CA LEU A 218 4.47 -2.37 -5.90
C LEU A 218 4.99 -3.25 -7.03
N SER A 219 5.74 -2.66 -7.94
CA SER A 219 6.43 -3.38 -8.99
C SER A 219 7.87 -2.91 -9.15
N LEU A 220 8.74 -3.84 -9.50
CA LEU A 220 10.10 -3.59 -9.95
C LEU A 220 10.38 -4.46 -11.16
N GLU A 221 10.69 -3.84 -12.29
CA GLU A 221 11.04 -4.53 -13.52
C GLU A 221 12.16 -3.78 -14.24
N ASN A 222 13.21 -4.47 -14.64
CA ASN A 222 14.35 -3.86 -15.37
C ASN A 222 14.89 -2.59 -14.67
N GLY A 223 15.00 -2.62 -13.35
CA GLY A 223 15.45 -1.48 -12.53
C GLY A 223 14.40 -0.38 -12.35
N ARG A 224 13.23 -0.47 -13.00
CA ARG A 224 12.14 0.51 -12.86
C ARG A 224 11.26 0.14 -11.67
N LEU A 225 11.31 0.96 -10.65
CA LEU A 225 10.40 0.92 -9.51
C LEU A 225 9.13 1.70 -9.82
N HIS A 226 7.99 1.12 -9.47
CA HIS A 226 6.71 1.81 -9.35
C HIS A 226 6.00 1.37 -8.07
N LEU A 227 5.59 2.30 -7.23
CA LEU A 227 4.79 2.08 -6.03
C LEU A 227 3.61 3.03 -6.04
N CYS A 228 2.41 2.50 -5.83
CA CYS A 228 1.21 3.30 -5.55
C CYS A 228 0.74 3.00 -4.13
N ALA A 229 0.75 4.02 -3.28
CA ALA A 229 0.18 4.00 -1.94
C ALA A 229 -1.06 4.88 -1.88
N LEU A 230 -2.14 4.38 -1.28
CA LEU A 230 -3.35 5.15 -1.04
C LEU A 230 -3.37 5.64 0.40
N VAL A 231 -3.25 6.95 0.56
CA VAL A 231 -3.36 7.65 1.85
C VAL A 231 -4.80 8.09 2.07
N ARG A 232 -5.31 7.91 3.28
CA ARG A 232 -6.66 8.35 3.68
C ARG A 232 -6.61 9.07 5.01
N SER A 233 -7.40 10.14 5.17
CA SER A 233 -7.61 10.80 6.46
C SER A 233 -8.95 11.55 6.50
N LEU A 234 -9.47 11.76 7.72
CA LEU A 234 -10.57 12.69 8.00
C LEU A 234 -10.13 14.16 7.84
N HIS A 235 -8.81 14.41 7.75
CA HIS A 235 -8.21 15.75 7.65
C HIS A 235 -7.27 15.83 6.44
N ASP A 236 -7.53 16.76 5.53
CA ASP A 236 -6.72 16.96 4.32
C ASP A 236 -5.26 17.26 4.64
N SER A 237 -5.01 18.03 5.71
CA SER A 237 -3.64 18.34 6.16
C SER A 237 -2.87 17.08 6.58
N ALA A 238 -3.54 16.06 7.13
CA ALA A 238 -2.90 14.80 7.50
C ALA A 238 -2.64 13.90 6.27
N VAL A 239 -3.49 13.97 5.22
CA VAL A 239 -3.20 13.35 3.92
C VAL A 239 -1.91 13.92 3.36
N MET A 240 -1.76 15.25 3.32
CA MET A 240 -0.56 15.92 2.81
C MET A 240 0.68 15.62 3.64
N ALA A 241 0.58 15.61 4.97
CA ALA A 241 1.70 15.26 5.84
C ALA A 241 2.17 13.83 5.64
N MET A 242 1.26 12.88 5.37
CA MET A 242 1.64 11.50 5.03
C MET A 242 2.30 11.42 3.66
N ALA A 243 1.79 12.15 2.66
CA ALA A 243 2.42 12.24 1.34
C ALA A 243 3.84 12.83 1.41
N ASP A 244 4.05 13.87 2.24
CA ASP A 244 5.38 14.45 2.49
C ASP A 244 6.35 13.43 3.10
N ARG A 245 5.88 12.52 3.97
CA ARG A 245 6.73 11.44 4.50
C ARG A 245 7.20 10.48 3.41
N PHE A 246 6.34 10.13 2.45
CA PHE A 246 6.74 9.34 1.28
C PHE A 246 7.76 10.10 0.44
N GLN A 247 7.53 11.39 0.19
CA GLN A 247 8.44 12.22 -0.58
C GLN A 247 9.82 12.31 0.09
N ALA A 248 9.86 12.56 1.40
CA ALA A 248 11.12 12.62 2.15
C ALA A 248 11.86 11.27 2.12
N LEU A 249 11.14 10.17 2.35
CA LEU A 249 11.72 8.84 2.41
C LEU A 249 12.26 8.37 1.05
N PHE A 250 11.43 8.39 0.02
CA PHE A 250 11.80 7.91 -1.32
C PHE A 250 12.70 8.88 -2.06
N GLY A 251 12.72 10.17 -1.68
CA GLY A 251 13.72 11.15 -2.12
C GLY A 251 15.16 10.74 -1.77
N LEU A 252 15.37 10.00 -0.66
CA LEU A 252 16.69 9.49 -0.27
C LEU A 252 17.28 8.51 -1.29
N ILE A 253 16.46 7.82 -2.05
CA ILE A 253 16.87 6.89 -3.12
C ILE A 253 16.75 7.51 -4.52
N GLY A 254 16.52 8.83 -4.60
CA GLY A 254 16.39 9.55 -5.86
C GLY A 254 15.08 9.29 -6.62
N ALA A 255 14.07 8.75 -5.96
CA ALA A 255 12.77 8.52 -6.57
C ALA A 255 11.99 9.82 -6.75
N ARG A 256 11.15 9.86 -7.78
CA ARG A 256 10.16 10.90 -8.00
C ARG A 256 8.87 10.49 -7.30
N VAL A 257 8.34 11.38 -6.49
CA VAL A 257 7.07 11.17 -5.81
C VAL A 257 6.04 12.19 -6.30
N LYS A 258 4.84 11.72 -6.63
CA LYS A 258 3.70 12.55 -7.02
C LYS A 258 2.52 12.23 -6.12
N VAL A 259 1.68 13.24 -5.90
CA VAL A 259 0.40 13.10 -5.21
C VAL A 259 -0.70 13.37 -6.24
N GLU A 260 -1.54 12.37 -6.48
CA GLU A 260 -2.57 12.41 -7.53
C GLU A 260 -3.93 11.97 -6.97
N ASN A 261 -5.00 12.20 -7.75
CA ASN A 261 -6.36 11.76 -7.44
C ASN A 261 -6.84 12.15 -6.03
N GLY A 262 -6.44 13.35 -5.57
CA GLY A 262 -6.84 13.86 -4.27
C GLY A 262 -8.33 14.18 -4.20
N TYR A 263 -8.98 13.77 -3.11
CA TYR A 263 -10.34 14.18 -2.77
C TYR A 263 -10.42 14.51 -1.29
N PRO A 264 -11.22 15.56 -0.92
CA PRO A 264 -11.25 16.07 0.46
C PRO A 264 -11.92 15.11 1.42
N GLY A 265 -11.50 15.18 2.69
CA GLY A 265 -12.17 14.54 3.80
C GLY A 265 -13.35 15.36 4.32
N TRP A 266 -14.22 14.67 5.03
CA TRP A 266 -15.31 15.27 5.78
C TRP A 266 -15.22 14.76 7.23
N ALA A 267 -14.67 15.59 8.10
CA ALA A 267 -14.50 15.23 9.50
C ALA A 267 -15.86 15.08 10.22
N PRO A 268 -16.05 14.04 11.04
CA PRO A 268 -17.29 13.83 11.78
C PRO A 268 -17.64 15.01 12.68
N ASN A 269 -18.89 15.46 12.63
CA ASN A 269 -19.42 16.44 13.56
C ASN A 269 -20.61 15.85 14.35
N PRO A 270 -20.39 15.27 15.55
CA PRO A 270 -21.45 14.67 16.35
C PRO A 270 -22.46 15.69 16.90
N ASN A 271 -22.17 16.99 16.80
CA ASN A 271 -23.05 18.08 17.21
C ASN A 271 -23.68 18.80 16.01
N GLY A 272 -23.66 18.19 14.82
CA GLY A 272 -24.26 18.76 13.61
C GLY A 272 -25.78 18.93 13.73
N GLU A 273 -26.34 19.98 13.11
CA GLU A 273 -27.76 20.31 13.14
C GLU A 273 -28.67 19.16 12.70
N LEU A 274 -28.22 18.32 11.74
CA LEU A 274 -28.97 17.18 11.24
C LEU A 274 -29.05 15.98 12.23
N LEU A 275 -28.26 16.00 13.31
CA LEU A 275 -28.23 14.94 14.32
C LEU A 275 -29.02 15.33 15.58
N ALA A 276 -29.47 16.56 15.68
CA ALA A 276 -30.32 17.07 16.78
C ALA A 276 -31.78 16.77 16.49
#